data_ad7086452b376aa67eb6d750a68f4e9a
#
_entry.id   ad7086452b376aa67eb6d750a68f4e9a
#
_cell.length_a   1.000
_cell.length_b   1.000
_cell.length_c   1.000
_cell.angle_alpha   90.00
_cell.angle_beta   90.00
_cell.angle_gamma   90.00
#
_symmetry.space_group_name_H-M   'P 1'
#
loop_
_entity.id
_entity.type
_entity.pdbx_description
1 polymer ?
#
loop_
_entity_poly.entity_id
_entity_poly.type
_entity_poly.pdbx_seq_one_letter_code
_entity_poly.pdbx_strand_id
1 'polypeptide(L)'
;MKLAECLPIELRDRVSILNGVREIRIRDGRPTKVNVKGQWYFVGAKTFTQNRANALLLGEVCEEIVKKACNNSVYAYEKMLARGFFTLEDGVRVGVCGVVAGEKEVVFQKFTSLCLRIPHYVSCVDTDTLIACGRGNVVVIGPPASGKTTFLRDLAVKLSDNYNVLVVDERGELFYDEAVLAMSYCDVLKWADKQYAFESGVRAISPDYIVCDELSTDDISYLKRCLNSGVKVICSIHGRSVEDFAARFGLLDCFSTAVILRGPDSPFIVKIL
;
A
#
# COMPACT_ATOMS: atom_id res chain seq x y z
N MET A 1 16.17 -5.13 0.08
CA MET A 1 16.85 -3.88 -0.38
C MET A 1 15.90 -2.71 -0.22
N LYS A 2 16.32 -1.66 0.48
CA LYS A 2 15.55 -0.43 0.71
C LYS A 2 15.89 0.63 -0.35
N LEU A 3 15.00 1.58 -0.59
CA LEU A 3 15.21 2.62 -1.61
C LEU A 3 16.54 3.35 -1.44
N ALA A 4 16.89 3.76 -0.21
CA ALA A 4 18.12 4.48 0.07
C ALA A 4 19.38 3.72 -0.32
N GLU A 5 19.35 2.40 -0.34
CA GLU A 5 20.49 1.55 -0.71
C GLU A 5 20.67 1.44 -2.23
N CYS A 6 19.57 1.63 -2.99
CA CYS A 6 19.55 1.53 -4.44
C CYS A 6 19.94 2.84 -5.12
N LEU A 7 19.62 3.98 -4.51
CA LEU A 7 19.82 5.30 -5.12
C LEU A 7 21.30 5.71 -5.16
N PRO A 8 21.75 6.43 -6.22
CA PRO A 8 23.00 7.14 -6.22
C PRO A 8 23.11 8.10 -5.05
N ILE A 9 24.33 8.30 -4.52
CA ILE A 9 24.55 9.11 -3.31
C ILE A 9 24.06 10.55 -3.50
N GLU A 10 24.22 11.11 -4.70
CA GLU A 10 23.78 12.45 -5.05
C GLU A 10 22.27 12.62 -4.96
N LEU A 11 21.50 11.57 -5.16
CA LEU A 11 20.05 11.58 -5.08
C LEU A 11 19.56 11.19 -3.69
N ARG A 12 20.19 10.18 -3.08
CA ARG A 12 19.83 9.66 -1.76
C ARG A 12 19.84 10.73 -0.68
N ASP A 13 20.95 11.50 -0.60
CA ASP A 13 21.13 12.53 0.42
C ASP A 13 20.13 13.68 0.30
N ARG A 14 19.57 13.89 -0.91
CA ARG A 14 18.58 14.94 -1.17
C ARG A 14 17.14 14.48 -0.94
N VAL A 15 16.89 13.19 -1.17
CA VAL A 15 15.54 12.62 -1.05
C VAL A 15 15.22 12.19 0.38
N SER A 16 16.22 11.69 1.13
CA SER A 16 16.07 11.27 2.52
C SER A 16 15.71 12.39 3.50
N ILE A 17 16.03 13.65 3.16
CA ILE A 17 15.77 14.83 4.00
C ILE A 17 14.28 15.27 3.94
N LEU A 18 13.46 14.70 3.06
CA LEU A 18 12.16 15.26 2.73
C LEU A 18 11.00 14.41 3.18
N ASN A 19 10.32 14.92 4.18
CA ASN A 19 8.98 14.47 4.51
C ASN A 19 8.00 14.85 3.38
N GLY A 20 7.30 13.84 2.82
CA GLY A 20 6.23 14.05 1.87
C GLY A 20 6.59 13.86 0.39
N VAL A 21 7.76 13.28 0.08
CA VAL A 21 8.03 12.77 -1.27
C VAL A 21 7.13 11.58 -1.56
N ARG A 22 6.31 11.68 -2.61
CA ARG A 22 5.37 10.65 -3.04
C ARG A 22 5.85 9.85 -4.25
N GLU A 23 6.64 10.52 -5.11
CA GLU A 23 7.10 9.90 -6.35
C GLU A 23 8.41 10.52 -6.80
N ILE A 24 9.32 9.68 -7.32
CA ILE A 24 10.57 10.11 -7.96
C ILE A 24 10.58 9.55 -9.39
N ARG A 25 10.87 10.42 -10.35
CA ARG A 25 11.03 10.07 -11.77
C ARG A 25 12.47 10.26 -12.19
N ILE A 26 13.17 9.14 -12.38
CA ILE A 26 14.56 9.11 -12.88
C ILE A 26 14.53 8.78 -14.36
N ARG A 27 15.34 9.47 -15.15
CA ARG A 27 15.52 9.21 -16.58
C ARG A 27 16.98 9.43 -16.92
N ASP A 28 17.59 8.48 -17.58
CA ASP A 28 18.98 8.58 -18.01
C ASP A 28 19.22 9.84 -18.85
N GLY A 29 20.29 10.56 -18.52
CA GLY A 29 20.67 11.79 -19.21
C GLY A 29 19.67 12.97 -19.09
N ARG A 30 18.69 12.89 -18.17
CA ARG A 30 17.69 13.93 -17.99
C ARG A 30 17.52 14.32 -16.51
N PRO A 31 17.04 15.54 -16.23
CA PRO A 31 16.77 15.96 -14.87
C PRO A 31 15.80 15.04 -14.14
N THR A 32 16.18 14.63 -12.93
CA THR A 32 15.29 13.87 -12.03
C THR A 32 14.19 14.78 -11.49
N LYS A 33 12.95 14.28 -11.53
CA LYS A 33 11.79 14.94 -10.94
C LYS A 33 11.33 14.24 -9.68
N VAL A 34 10.82 15.03 -8.75
CA VAL A 34 10.19 14.53 -7.51
C VAL A 34 8.82 15.16 -7.34
N ASN A 35 7.86 14.38 -6.88
CA ASN A 35 6.58 14.87 -6.41
C ASN A 35 6.62 14.98 -4.88
N VAL A 36 6.43 16.18 -4.37
CA VAL A 36 6.36 16.45 -2.93
C VAL A 36 4.98 17.01 -2.62
N LYS A 37 4.18 16.27 -1.86
CA LYS A 37 2.81 16.67 -1.47
C LYS A 37 1.93 17.10 -2.65
N GLY A 38 2.07 16.44 -3.81
CA GLY A 38 1.29 16.73 -5.02
C GLY A 38 1.93 17.72 -6.01
N GLN A 39 2.98 18.43 -5.62
CA GLN A 39 3.68 19.37 -6.51
C GLN A 39 4.96 18.75 -7.08
N TRP A 40 5.27 19.06 -8.34
CA TRP A 40 6.44 18.56 -9.04
C TRP A 40 7.60 19.54 -8.99
N TYR A 41 8.78 19.03 -8.65
CA TYR A 41 10.05 19.75 -8.63
C TYR A 41 11.13 18.97 -9.37
N PHE A 42 12.19 19.65 -9.79
CA PHE A 42 13.44 19.03 -10.16
C PHE A 42 14.36 18.92 -8.94
N VAL A 43 15.14 17.84 -8.89
CA VAL A 43 16.21 17.72 -7.91
C VAL A 43 17.37 18.63 -8.34
N GLY A 44 17.68 19.64 -7.54
CA GLY A 44 18.80 20.55 -7.77
C GLY A 44 20.08 20.12 -7.03
N ALA A 45 21.15 20.87 -7.18
CA ALA A 45 22.43 20.58 -6.55
C ALA A 45 22.39 20.55 -5.01
N LYS A 46 21.60 21.42 -4.40
CA LYS A 46 21.45 21.52 -2.92
C LYS A 46 20.04 21.32 -2.42
N THR A 47 19.03 21.63 -3.22
CA THR A 47 17.62 21.63 -2.85
C THR A 47 16.76 21.35 -4.08
N PHE A 48 15.45 21.33 -3.93
CA PHE A 48 14.53 21.25 -5.05
C PHE A 48 14.34 22.59 -5.74
N THR A 49 14.10 22.54 -7.03
CA THR A 49 13.92 23.72 -7.88
C THR A 49 12.80 23.50 -8.89
N GLN A 50 12.09 24.55 -9.21
CA GLN A 50 11.16 24.56 -10.35
C GLN A 50 11.89 24.90 -11.68
N ASN A 51 13.10 25.46 -11.58
CA ASN A 51 13.89 25.81 -12.75
C ASN A 51 14.70 24.60 -13.23
N ARG A 52 14.39 24.13 -14.43
CA ARG A 52 15.08 23.00 -15.07
C ARG A 52 16.58 23.25 -15.27
N ALA A 53 17.00 24.49 -15.48
CA ALA A 53 18.40 24.82 -15.70
C ALA A 53 19.28 24.57 -14.47
N ASN A 54 18.68 24.59 -13.26
CA ASN A 54 19.36 24.34 -11.99
C ASN A 54 19.23 22.88 -11.53
N ALA A 55 18.68 22.01 -12.38
CA ALA A 55 18.47 20.61 -12.06
C ALA A 55 19.78 19.80 -12.12
N LEU A 56 19.93 18.87 -11.19
CA LEU A 56 20.98 17.88 -11.23
C LEU A 56 20.74 16.92 -12.39
N LEU A 57 21.76 16.73 -13.20
CA LEU A 57 21.79 15.71 -14.22
C LEU A 57 22.55 14.51 -13.66
N LEU A 58 21.84 13.40 -13.53
CA LEU A 58 22.45 12.09 -13.33
C LEU A 58 22.75 11.51 -14.71
N GLY A 59 23.86 10.82 -14.84
CA GLY A 59 24.21 10.09 -16.07
C GLY A 59 23.23 8.94 -16.39
N GLU A 60 23.74 7.86 -16.92
CA GLU A 60 23.01 6.60 -17.08
C GLU A 60 23.06 5.83 -15.76
N VAL A 61 21.99 5.93 -14.95
CA VAL A 61 21.92 5.36 -13.58
C VAL A 61 20.82 4.32 -13.41
N CYS A 62 19.88 4.25 -14.36
CA CYS A 62 18.71 3.38 -14.22
C CYS A 62 19.08 1.90 -14.13
N GLU A 63 20.06 1.46 -14.93
CA GLU A 63 20.56 0.09 -14.92
C GLU A 63 21.18 -0.29 -13.57
N GLU A 64 22.00 0.59 -13.01
CA GLU A 64 22.63 0.37 -11.71
C GLU A 64 21.61 0.31 -10.58
N ILE A 65 20.61 1.21 -10.60
CA ILE A 65 19.52 1.23 -9.60
C ILE A 65 18.73 -0.08 -9.64
N VAL A 66 18.31 -0.54 -10.82
CA VAL A 66 17.57 -1.80 -10.97
C VAL A 66 18.42 -2.98 -10.51
N LYS A 67 19.70 -3.04 -10.91
CA LYS A 67 20.62 -4.10 -10.50
C LYS A 67 20.75 -4.17 -8.98
N LYS A 68 20.97 -3.04 -8.32
CA LYS A 68 21.03 -2.97 -6.85
C LYS A 68 19.71 -3.40 -6.22
N ALA A 69 18.58 -2.86 -6.72
CA ALA A 69 17.24 -3.17 -6.23
C ALA A 69 16.90 -4.66 -6.33
N CYS A 70 17.44 -5.36 -7.32
CA CYS A 70 17.31 -6.80 -7.50
C CYS A 70 18.41 -7.62 -6.78
N ASN A 71 19.07 -7.06 -5.76
CA ASN A 71 20.18 -7.73 -5.05
C ASN A 71 21.27 -8.29 -5.99
N ASN A 72 21.59 -7.58 -7.07
CA ASN A 72 22.49 -7.99 -8.14
C ASN A 72 22.06 -9.26 -8.91
N SER A 73 20.84 -9.71 -8.76
CA SER A 73 20.25 -10.87 -9.44
C SER A 73 19.00 -10.49 -10.22
N VAL A 74 19.15 -9.73 -11.30
CA VAL A 74 18.03 -9.29 -12.17
C VAL A 74 17.22 -10.49 -12.68
N TYR A 75 17.87 -11.62 -12.92
CA TYR A 75 17.23 -12.85 -13.35
C TYR A 75 16.19 -13.38 -12.36
N ALA A 76 16.45 -13.29 -11.07
CA ALA A 76 15.48 -13.70 -10.04
C ALA A 76 14.19 -12.84 -10.05
N TYR A 77 14.25 -11.64 -10.61
CA TYR A 77 13.14 -10.69 -10.72
C TYR A 77 12.51 -10.63 -12.12
N GLU A 78 12.94 -11.47 -13.06
CA GLU A 78 12.53 -11.41 -14.46
C GLU A 78 11.00 -11.43 -14.63
N LYS A 79 10.29 -12.30 -13.92
CA LYS A 79 8.81 -12.36 -13.95
C LYS A 79 8.14 -11.07 -13.45
N MET A 80 8.73 -10.37 -12.48
CA MET A 80 8.21 -9.09 -11.97
C MET A 80 8.53 -7.97 -12.95
N LEU A 81 9.76 -7.95 -13.47
CA LEU A 81 10.20 -6.98 -14.47
C LEU A 81 9.36 -7.08 -15.75
N ALA A 82 9.00 -8.29 -16.17
CA ALA A 82 8.08 -8.51 -17.30
C ALA A 82 6.70 -7.87 -17.09
N ARG A 83 6.26 -7.68 -15.84
CA ARG A 83 5.04 -6.92 -15.51
C ARG A 83 5.24 -5.40 -15.49
N GLY A 84 6.46 -4.93 -15.73
CA GLY A 84 6.82 -3.50 -15.74
C GLY A 84 7.07 -2.88 -14.37
N PHE A 85 7.03 -3.65 -13.28
CA PHE A 85 7.32 -3.14 -11.94
C PHE A 85 7.66 -4.25 -10.93
N PHE A 86 8.32 -3.85 -9.84
CA PHE A 86 8.52 -4.65 -8.63
C PHE A 86 8.44 -3.76 -7.39
N THR A 87 8.41 -4.36 -6.20
CA THR A 87 8.32 -3.63 -4.93
C THR A 87 9.54 -3.93 -4.07
N LEU A 88 10.13 -2.91 -3.46
CA LEU A 88 11.23 -3.00 -2.51
C LEU A 88 10.72 -3.40 -1.12
N GLU A 89 11.63 -3.78 -0.21
CA GLU A 89 11.32 -4.17 1.17
C GLU A 89 10.63 -3.05 1.97
N ASP A 90 11.00 -1.79 1.70
CA ASP A 90 10.37 -0.59 2.28
C ASP A 90 9.07 -0.18 1.58
N GLY A 91 8.51 -1.07 0.75
CA GLY A 91 7.23 -0.86 0.09
C GLY A 91 7.28 0.06 -1.13
N VAL A 92 8.43 0.62 -1.48
CA VAL A 92 8.56 1.47 -2.67
C VAL A 92 8.31 0.64 -3.92
N ARG A 93 7.33 1.06 -4.72
CA ARG A 93 7.03 0.45 -6.01
C ARG A 93 7.90 1.07 -7.09
N VAL A 94 8.70 0.24 -7.74
CA VAL A 94 9.62 0.61 -8.82
C VAL A 94 9.00 0.22 -10.15
N GLY A 95 8.44 1.17 -10.87
CA GLY A 95 8.03 0.99 -12.27
C GLY A 95 9.25 1.17 -13.18
N VAL A 96 9.42 0.27 -14.13
CA VAL A 96 10.57 0.26 -15.05
C VAL A 96 10.12 0.54 -16.48
N CYS A 97 10.93 1.30 -17.20
CA CYS A 97 10.76 1.54 -18.63
C CYS A 97 12.12 1.45 -19.33
N GLY A 98 12.12 0.99 -20.58
CA GLY A 98 13.36 0.84 -21.32
C GLY A 98 13.16 0.16 -22.67
N VAL A 99 14.23 -0.43 -23.17
CA VAL A 99 14.20 -1.22 -24.40
C VAL A 99 13.86 -2.66 -24.03
N VAL A 100 12.84 -3.19 -24.66
CA VAL A 100 12.38 -4.56 -24.48
C VAL A 100 12.63 -5.39 -25.73
N ALA A 101 12.86 -6.68 -25.54
CA ALA A 101 12.90 -7.69 -26.59
C ALA A 101 11.93 -8.82 -26.27
N GLY A 102 11.59 -9.60 -27.28
CA GLY A 102 10.70 -10.76 -27.19
C GLY A 102 9.28 -10.46 -27.63
N GLU A 103 8.70 -11.35 -28.42
CA GLU A 103 7.31 -11.24 -28.91
C GLU A 103 6.30 -11.87 -27.94
N LYS A 104 6.72 -12.86 -27.15
CA LYS A 104 5.86 -13.59 -26.20
C LYS A 104 6.17 -13.32 -24.74
N GLU A 105 7.44 -13.08 -24.43
CA GLU A 105 7.89 -12.74 -23.07
C GLU A 105 8.66 -11.43 -23.12
N VAL A 106 8.27 -10.48 -22.25
CA VAL A 106 8.92 -9.18 -22.15
C VAL A 106 10.23 -9.32 -21.40
N VAL A 107 11.35 -9.15 -22.09
CA VAL A 107 12.69 -9.12 -21.51
C VAL A 107 13.30 -7.73 -21.71
N PHE A 108 13.69 -7.07 -20.62
CA PHE A 108 14.34 -5.78 -20.71
C PHE A 108 15.80 -5.95 -21.14
N GLN A 109 16.17 -5.29 -22.24
CA GLN A 109 17.56 -5.20 -22.71
C GLN A 109 18.29 -4.01 -22.10
N LYS A 110 17.57 -2.91 -21.82
CA LYS A 110 18.11 -1.71 -21.21
C LYS A 110 17.01 -0.99 -20.44
N PHE A 111 17.31 -0.55 -19.22
CA PHE A 111 16.44 0.34 -18.45
C PHE A 111 16.83 1.79 -18.71
N THR A 112 15.89 2.65 -19.09
CA THR A 112 16.14 4.05 -19.45
C THR A 112 15.40 5.04 -18.57
N SER A 113 14.36 4.59 -17.87
CA SER A 113 13.67 5.41 -16.86
C SER A 113 12.99 4.58 -15.80
N LEU A 114 12.89 5.16 -14.60
CA LEU A 114 12.27 4.56 -13.42
C LEU A 114 11.24 5.51 -12.82
N CYS A 115 10.15 4.91 -12.35
CA CYS A 115 9.12 5.57 -11.57
C CYS A 115 9.10 4.94 -10.17
N LEU A 116 9.61 5.65 -9.18
CA LEU A 116 9.65 5.21 -7.80
C LEU A 116 8.47 5.84 -7.06
N ARG A 117 7.47 5.02 -6.70
CA ARG A 117 6.33 5.46 -5.89
C ARG A 117 6.60 5.12 -4.45
N ILE A 118 6.74 6.18 -3.64
CA ILE A 118 7.06 6.10 -2.23
C ILE A 118 5.77 6.05 -1.45
N PRO A 119 5.53 4.97 -0.70
CA PRO A 119 4.38 4.88 0.17
C PRO A 119 4.49 5.92 1.30
N HIS A 120 3.35 6.39 1.78
CA HIS A 120 3.30 7.34 2.89
C HIS A 120 2.09 7.04 3.77
N TYR A 121 2.29 7.12 5.08
CA TYR A 121 1.21 6.99 6.04
C TYR A 121 0.34 8.25 6.01
N VAL A 122 -0.96 8.03 5.98
CA VAL A 122 -1.97 9.08 6.04
C VAL A 122 -2.88 8.78 7.22
N SER A 123 -2.89 9.65 8.22
CA SER A 123 -3.85 9.60 9.31
C SER A 123 -5.15 10.26 8.84
N CYS A 124 -6.23 9.48 8.75
CA CYS A 124 -7.53 9.91 8.25
C CYS A 124 -8.69 9.55 9.18
N VAL A 125 -8.49 8.62 10.11
CA VAL A 125 -9.51 8.20 11.09
C VAL A 125 -9.45 9.12 12.30
N ASP A 126 -10.51 9.87 12.56
CA ASP A 126 -10.63 10.69 13.76
C ASP A 126 -11.12 9.85 14.97
N THR A 127 -11.16 10.48 16.14
CA THR A 127 -11.53 9.82 17.40
C THR A 127 -12.96 9.28 17.38
N ASP A 128 -13.91 10.01 16.81
CA ASP A 128 -15.32 9.61 16.76
C ASP A 128 -15.51 8.40 15.85
N THR A 129 -14.85 8.41 14.70
CA THR A 129 -14.82 7.28 13.76
C THR A 129 -14.14 6.06 14.40
N LEU A 130 -13.03 6.25 15.12
CA LEU A 130 -12.35 5.18 15.84
C LEU A 130 -13.27 4.53 16.89
N ILE A 131 -14.00 5.33 17.66
CA ILE A 131 -14.96 4.84 18.65
C ILE A 131 -16.10 4.07 17.96
N ALA A 132 -16.64 4.59 16.87
CA ALA A 132 -17.69 3.92 16.12
C ALA A 132 -17.23 2.56 15.57
N CYS A 133 -16.05 2.52 14.97
CA CYS A 133 -15.45 1.30 14.40
C CYS A 133 -14.99 0.30 15.48
N GLY A 134 -14.59 0.77 16.65
CA GLY A 134 -14.18 -0.09 17.78
C GLY A 134 -15.31 -0.86 18.47
N ARG A 135 -16.56 -0.65 18.07
CA ARG A 135 -17.72 -1.32 18.70
C ARG A 135 -18.01 -2.73 18.18
N GLY A 136 -17.56 -3.06 16.96
CA GLY A 136 -17.88 -4.37 16.37
C GLY A 136 -17.26 -4.56 14.98
N ASN A 137 -17.97 -5.31 14.15
CA ASN A 137 -17.53 -5.57 12.78
C ASN A 137 -17.75 -4.35 11.89
N VAL A 138 -16.79 -4.06 11.03
CA VAL A 138 -16.79 -2.86 10.17
C VAL A 138 -16.61 -3.25 8.71
N VAL A 139 -17.47 -2.72 7.84
CA VAL A 139 -17.29 -2.80 6.40
C VAL A 139 -16.95 -1.43 5.81
N VAL A 140 -15.86 -1.36 5.06
CA VAL A 140 -15.42 -0.16 4.33
C VAL A 140 -15.80 -0.30 2.86
N ILE A 141 -16.73 0.54 2.40
CA ILE A 141 -17.32 0.46 1.07
C ILE A 141 -16.82 1.62 0.21
N GLY A 142 -16.37 1.34 -1.00
CA GLY A 142 -15.95 2.40 -1.91
C GLY A 142 -15.46 1.89 -3.26
N PRO A 143 -15.46 2.73 -4.31
CA PRO A 143 -14.92 2.39 -5.60
C PRO A 143 -13.40 2.16 -5.57
N PRO A 144 -12.78 1.67 -6.65
CA PRO A 144 -11.33 1.63 -6.78
C PRO A 144 -10.72 3.02 -6.51
N ALA A 145 -9.53 3.04 -5.89
CA ALA A 145 -8.79 4.26 -5.55
C ALA A 145 -9.53 5.27 -4.64
N SER A 146 -10.59 4.85 -3.93
CA SER A 146 -11.30 5.74 -2.99
C SER A 146 -10.61 5.93 -1.64
N GLY A 147 -9.48 5.26 -1.39
CA GLY A 147 -8.73 5.35 -0.14
C GLY A 147 -9.04 4.25 0.88
N LYS A 148 -9.74 3.15 0.50
CA LYS A 148 -10.08 2.03 1.40
C LYS A 148 -8.86 1.47 2.14
N THR A 149 -7.82 1.12 1.41
CA THR A 149 -6.57 0.57 1.97
C THR A 149 -5.90 1.56 2.93
N THR A 150 -5.94 2.86 2.63
CA THR A 150 -5.43 3.92 3.50
C THR A 150 -6.23 4.02 4.79
N PHE A 151 -7.57 3.97 4.69
CA PHE A 151 -8.47 4.00 5.83
C PHE A 151 -8.29 2.77 6.73
N LEU A 152 -8.28 1.56 6.15
CA LEU A 152 -8.08 0.31 6.88
C LEU A 152 -6.74 0.29 7.63
N ARG A 153 -5.68 0.77 6.98
CA ARG A 153 -4.34 0.87 7.59
C ARG A 153 -4.35 1.79 8.80
N ASP A 154 -4.88 3.00 8.66
CA ASP A 154 -4.94 3.96 9.76
C ASP A 154 -5.83 3.47 10.91
N LEU A 155 -6.95 2.84 10.58
CA LEU A 155 -7.83 2.23 11.56
C LEU A 155 -7.14 1.09 12.31
N ALA A 156 -6.46 0.19 11.61
CA ALA A 156 -5.72 -0.92 12.22
C ALA A 156 -4.62 -0.42 13.17
N VAL A 157 -3.81 0.56 12.72
CA VAL A 157 -2.75 1.17 13.55
C VAL A 157 -3.36 1.74 14.83
N LYS A 158 -4.43 2.52 14.74
CA LYS A 158 -5.06 3.16 15.93
C LYS A 158 -5.78 2.17 16.84
N LEU A 159 -6.39 1.12 16.30
CA LEU A 159 -6.99 0.08 17.12
C LEU A 159 -5.94 -0.74 17.87
N SER A 160 -4.76 -0.93 17.28
CA SER A 160 -3.69 -1.73 17.90
C SER A 160 -3.12 -1.13 19.18
N ASP A 161 -3.39 0.13 19.47
CA ASP A 161 -3.03 0.75 20.75
C ASP A 161 -3.79 0.13 21.95
N ASN A 162 -4.97 -0.45 21.73
CA ASN A 162 -5.83 -0.96 22.80
C ASN A 162 -6.32 -2.42 22.57
N TYR A 163 -6.08 -2.99 21.39
CA TYR A 163 -6.58 -4.30 21.00
C TYR A 163 -5.51 -5.11 20.27
N ASN A 164 -5.58 -6.43 20.36
CA ASN A 164 -4.77 -7.33 19.54
C ASN A 164 -5.34 -7.37 18.12
N VAL A 165 -4.63 -6.81 17.18
CA VAL A 165 -5.07 -6.67 15.78
C VAL A 165 -4.22 -7.55 14.87
N LEU A 166 -4.85 -8.49 14.19
CA LEU A 166 -4.24 -9.26 13.11
C LEU A 166 -4.59 -8.62 11.77
N VAL A 167 -3.58 -8.24 11.00
CA VAL A 167 -3.76 -7.74 9.63
C VAL A 167 -3.47 -8.85 8.62
N VAL A 168 -4.45 -9.14 7.77
CA VAL A 168 -4.33 -10.06 6.65
C VAL A 168 -4.08 -9.24 5.39
N ASP A 169 -2.81 -9.21 4.97
CA ASP A 169 -2.32 -8.40 3.86
C ASP A 169 -1.91 -9.29 2.68
N GLU A 170 -2.91 -9.82 1.97
CA GLU A 170 -2.71 -10.77 0.87
C GLU A 170 -1.85 -10.22 -0.27
N ARG A 171 -1.91 -8.88 -0.50
CA ARG A 171 -1.18 -8.21 -1.59
C ARG A 171 0.07 -7.46 -1.14
N GLY A 172 0.32 -7.37 0.18
CA GLY A 172 1.38 -6.55 0.74
C GLY A 172 1.14 -5.05 0.56
N GLU A 173 -0.12 -4.62 0.49
CA GLU A 173 -0.52 -3.22 0.25
C GLU A 173 -0.96 -2.49 1.52
N LEU A 174 -1.42 -3.21 2.54
CA LEU A 174 -1.83 -2.64 3.81
C LEU A 174 -0.62 -2.19 4.63
N PHE A 175 0.28 -3.11 4.93
CA PHE A 175 1.49 -2.85 5.73
C PHE A 175 2.75 -3.04 4.90
N TYR A 176 2.91 -2.18 3.91
CA TYR A 176 4.01 -2.19 2.94
C TYR A 176 5.34 -1.69 3.50
N ASP A 177 5.31 -0.82 4.53
CA ASP A 177 6.48 -0.12 5.05
C ASP A 177 6.76 -0.56 6.50
N GLU A 178 8.02 -0.88 6.78
CA GLU A 178 8.49 -1.18 8.14
C GLU A 178 8.23 -0.01 9.12
N ALA A 179 8.27 1.24 8.63
CA ALA A 179 7.96 2.40 9.45
C ALA A 179 6.49 2.42 9.90
N VAL A 180 5.55 2.03 9.02
CA VAL A 180 4.14 1.89 9.38
C VAL A 180 3.94 0.73 10.36
N LEU A 181 4.64 -0.38 10.13
CA LEU A 181 4.61 -1.51 11.06
C LEU A 181 5.16 -1.13 12.43
N ALA A 182 6.27 -0.39 12.48
CA ALA A 182 6.88 0.09 13.71
C ALA A 182 6.01 1.11 14.50
N MET A 183 5.04 1.75 13.83
CA MET A 183 4.07 2.65 14.46
C MET A 183 2.84 1.92 15.02
N SER A 184 2.76 0.60 14.88
CA SER A 184 1.60 -0.20 15.28
C SER A 184 2.01 -1.38 16.15
N TYR A 185 1.05 -1.91 16.88
CA TYR A 185 1.17 -3.18 17.60
C TYR A 185 0.40 -4.30 16.87
N CYS A 186 0.28 -4.20 15.53
CA CYS A 186 -0.40 -5.20 14.73
C CYS A 186 0.49 -6.42 14.46
N ASP A 187 -0.11 -7.61 14.54
CA ASP A 187 0.44 -8.80 13.92
C ASP A 187 0.07 -8.79 12.43
N VAL A 188 1.01 -9.10 11.53
CA VAL A 188 0.76 -9.00 10.09
C VAL A 188 1.09 -10.31 9.38
N LEU A 189 0.08 -10.92 8.74
CA LEU A 189 0.25 -12.01 7.80
C LEU A 189 0.28 -11.47 6.37
N LYS A 190 1.48 -11.40 5.79
CA LYS A 190 1.68 -10.96 4.40
C LYS A 190 1.70 -12.16 3.45
N TRP A 191 1.14 -11.97 2.26
CA TRP A 191 1.19 -12.94 1.17
C TRP A 191 0.49 -14.28 1.46
N ALA A 192 -0.25 -14.36 2.56
CA ALA A 192 -1.06 -15.50 2.90
C ALA A 192 -2.44 -15.39 2.22
N ASP A 193 -2.98 -16.52 1.76
CA ASP A 193 -4.37 -16.55 1.35
C ASP A 193 -5.30 -16.32 2.55
N LYS A 194 -6.47 -15.78 2.29
CA LYS A 194 -7.41 -15.41 3.35
C LYS A 194 -7.94 -16.59 4.13
N GLN A 195 -8.17 -17.74 3.49
CA GLN A 195 -8.65 -18.93 4.19
C GLN A 195 -7.66 -19.32 5.29
N TYR A 196 -6.39 -19.48 4.92
CA TYR A 196 -5.33 -19.81 5.87
C TYR A 196 -5.22 -18.75 6.97
N ALA A 197 -5.23 -17.46 6.58
CA ALA A 197 -5.07 -16.36 7.50
C ALA A 197 -6.22 -16.26 8.52
N PHE A 198 -7.47 -16.42 8.10
CA PHE A 198 -8.62 -16.45 9.01
C PHE A 198 -8.61 -17.67 9.93
N GLU A 199 -8.31 -18.86 9.40
CA GLU A 199 -8.29 -20.08 10.20
C GLU A 199 -7.13 -20.09 11.21
N SER A 200 -5.92 -19.70 10.80
CA SER A 200 -4.76 -19.61 11.69
C SER A 200 -4.90 -18.45 12.69
N GLY A 201 -5.45 -17.34 12.26
CA GLY A 201 -5.72 -16.19 13.11
C GLY A 201 -6.61 -16.56 14.29
N VAL A 202 -7.75 -17.18 14.03
CA VAL A 202 -8.68 -17.60 15.08
C VAL A 202 -8.08 -18.66 16.01
N ARG A 203 -7.35 -19.64 15.45
CA ARG A 203 -6.87 -20.79 16.24
C ARG A 203 -5.59 -20.55 17.02
N ALA A 204 -4.67 -19.77 16.46
CA ALA A 204 -3.33 -19.63 16.98
C ALA A 204 -3.01 -18.25 17.56
N ILE A 205 -3.56 -17.18 16.97
CA ILE A 205 -3.25 -15.80 17.35
C ILE A 205 -4.31 -15.24 18.31
N SER A 206 -5.58 -15.66 18.15
CA SER A 206 -6.72 -15.19 18.96
C SER A 206 -6.81 -13.66 19.09
N PRO A 207 -6.85 -12.93 17.97
CA PRO A 207 -6.90 -11.48 18.00
C PRO A 207 -8.29 -10.98 18.41
N ASP A 208 -8.37 -9.73 18.88
CA ASP A 208 -9.64 -9.04 19.06
C ASP A 208 -10.26 -8.63 17.72
N TYR A 209 -9.40 -8.25 16.76
CA TYR A 209 -9.78 -7.83 15.41
C TYR A 209 -8.94 -8.52 14.35
N ILE A 210 -9.59 -8.95 13.28
CA ILE A 210 -8.94 -9.26 12.01
C ILE A 210 -9.26 -8.13 11.02
N VAL A 211 -8.22 -7.48 10.52
CA VAL A 211 -8.32 -6.46 9.46
C VAL A 211 -7.86 -7.09 8.17
N CYS A 212 -8.72 -7.14 7.16
CA CYS A 212 -8.35 -7.62 5.84
C CYS A 212 -8.69 -6.60 4.76
N ASP A 213 -7.92 -6.61 3.68
CA ASP A 213 -8.19 -5.76 2.54
C ASP A 213 -9.50 -6.21 1.84
N GLU A 214 -9.56 -6.27 0.59
CA GLU A 214 -10.76 -6.52 -0.19
C GLU A 214 -11.35 -7.91 0.03
N LEU A 215 -12.63 -7.99 0.45
CA LEU A 215 -13.41 -9.23 0.50
C LEU A 215 -14.10 -9.51 -0.83
N SER A 216 -14.10 -10.77 -1.22
CA SER A 216 -14.89 -11.34 -2.31
C SER A 216 -16.04 -12.19 -1.77
N THR A 217 -16.97 -12.56 -2.65
CA THR A 217 -18.06 -13.49 -2.30
C THR A 217 -17.56 -14.88 -1.92
N ASP A 218 -16.39 -15.28 -2.41
CA ASP A 218 -15.76 -16.57 -2.10
C ASP A 218 -15.27 -16.64 -0.65
N ASP A 219 -14.99 -15.48 -0.03
CA ASP A 219 -14.52 -15.36 1.34
C ASP A 219 -15.63 -15.50 2.41
N ILE A 220 -16.91 -15.51 2.02
CA ILE A 220 -18.07 -15.51 2.93
C ILE A 220 -18.02 -16.68 3.92
N SER A 221 -17.59 -17.86 3.48
CA SER A 221 -17.54 -19.07 4.34
C SER A 221 -16.55 -18.91 5.49
N TYR A 222 -15.40 -18.31 5.24
CA TYR A 222 -14.35 -18.08 6.24
C TYR A 222 -14.73 -16.93 7.16
N LEU A 223 -15.28 -15.88 6.59
CA LEU A 223 -15.79 -14.74 7.32
C LEU A 223 -16.84 -15.17 8.36
N LYS A 224 -17.83 -15.95 7.97
CA LYS A 224 -18.85 -16.49 8.91
C LYS A 224 -18.24 -17.29 10.05
N ARG A 225 -17.22 -18.13 9.78
CA ARG A 225 -16.53 -18.89 10.83
C ARG A 225 -15.81 -17.96 11.82
N CYS A 226 -15.14 -16.92 11.30
CA CYS A 226 -14.47 -15.93 12.11
C CYS A 226 -15.48 -15.17 13.01
N LEU A 227 -16.58 -14.67 12.44
CA LEU A 227 -17.62 -13.96 13.16
C LEU A 227 -18.24 -14.83 14.28
N ASN A 228 -18.43 -16.11 14.02
CA ASN A 228 -18.97 -17.06 15.02
C ASN A 228 -17.97 -17.39 16.14
N SER A 229 -16.67 -17.13 15.94
CA SER A 229 -15.65 -17.34 16.99
C SER A 229 -15.54 -16.17 17.98
N GLY A 230 -16.27 -15.08 17.76
CA GLY A 230 -16.23 -13.87 18.57
C GLY A 230 -15.13 -12.88 18.18
N VAL A 231 -14.30 -13.22 17.19
CA VAL A 231 -13.30 -12.28 16.63
C VAL A 231 -14.02 -11.27 15.75
N LYS A 232 -13.76 -9.99 15.95
CA LYS A 232 -14.33 -8.92 15.14
C LYS A 232 -13.58 -8.79 13.82
N VAL A 233 -14.32 -8.47 12.76
CA VAL A 233 -13.74 -8.34 11.40
C VAL A 233 -13.92 -6.92 10.89
N ILE A 234 -12.85 -6.37 10.36
CA ILE A 234 -12.80 -5.10 9.63
C ILE A 234 -12.31 -5.40 8.22
N CYS A 235 -13.13 -5.06 7.23
CA CYS A 235 -12.81 -5.41 5.85
C CYS A 235 -13.23 -4.33 4.87
N SER A 236 -12.73 -4.38 3.65
CA SER A 236 -13.24 -3.53 2.58
C SER A 236 -13.90 -4.31 1.46
N ILE A 237 -14.75 -3.63 0.74
CA ILE A 237 -15.37 -4.13 -0.49
C ILE A 237 -15.39 -3.06 -1.57
N HIS A 238 -15.39 -3.49 -2.82
CA HIS A 238 -15.80 -2.63 -3.91
C HIS A 238 -17.33 -2.53 -3.94
N GLY A 239 -17.85 -1.32 -3.81
CA GLY A 239 -19.29 -1.05 -3.80
C GLY A 239 -19.59 0.43 -3.73
N ARG A 240 -20.87 0.78 -3.81
CA ARG A 240 -21.34 2.17 -3.76
C ARG A 240 -22.18 2.48 -2.52
N SER A 241 -22.78 1.47 -1.91
CA SER A 241 -23.69 1.66 -0.80
C SER A 241 -23.77 0.42 0.10
N VAL A 242 -24.43 0.58 1.25
CA VAL A 242 -24.72 -0.50 2.20
C VAL A 242 -25.67 -1.53 1.58
N GLU A 243 -26.61 -1.08 0.76
CA GLU A 243 -27.57 -1.93 0.07
C GLU A 243 -26.88 -2.84 -0.95
N ASP A 244 -25.82 -2.33 -1.62
CA ASP A 244 -24.99 -3.11 -2.54
C ASP A 244 -24.22 -4.21 -1.79
N PHE A 245 -23.69 -3.90 -0.61
CA PHE A 245 -23.08 -4.89 0.28
C PHE A 245 -24.09 -5.95 0.74
N ALA A 246 -25.25 -5.53 1.22
CA ALA A 246 -26.29 -6.44 1.69
C ALA A 246 -26.74 -7.42 0.58
N ALA A 247 -26.96 -6.91 -0.61
CA ALA A 247 -27.40 -7.72 -1.76
C ALA A 247 -26.36 -8.76 -2.20
N ARG A 248 -25.06 -8.41 -2.14
CA ARG A 248 -23.99 -9.29 -2.62
C ARG A 248 -23.52 -10.30 -1.58
N PHE A 249 -23.46 -9.91 -0.31
CA PHE A 249 -22.84 -10.73 0.74
C PHE A 249 -23.86 -11.37 1.68
N GLY A 250 -25.06 -10.79 1.85
CA GLY A 250 -26.07 -11.31 2.77
C GLY A 250 -25.64 -11.34 4.23
N LEU A 251 -24.73 -10.43 4.63
CA LEU A 251 -24.09 -10.42 5.96
C LEU A 251 -24.28 -9.08 6.69
N LEU A 252 -25.22 -8.25 6.25
CA LEU A 252 -25.38 -6.91 6.82
C LEU A 252 -25.58 -6.94 8.34
N ASP A 253 -26.42 -7.86 8.82
CA ASP A 253 -26.75 -8.01 10.24
C ASP A 253 -25.56 -8.41 11.12
N CYS A 254 -24.47 -8.87 10.49
CA CYS A 254 -23.23 -9.20 11.21
C CYS A 254 -22.31 -8.00 11.42
N PHE A 255 -22.58 -6.86 10.76
CA PHE A 255 -21.75 -5.67 10.84
C PHE A 255 -22.45 -4.58 11.65
N SER A 256 -21.70 -3.90 12.49
CA SER A 256 -22.21 -2.79 13.33
C SER A 256 -21.98 -1.42 12.70
N THR A 257 -21.01 -1.33 11.78
CA THR A 257 -20.61 -0.05 11.20
C THR A 257 -20.26 -0.21 9.72
N ALA A 258 -20.76 0.69 8.90
CA ALA A 258 -20.33 0.84 7.52
C ALA A 258 -19.67 2.19 7.32
N VAL A 259 -18.49 2.19 6.68
CA VAL A 259 -17.77 3.40 6.27
C VAL A 259 -17.83 3.50 4.75
N ILE A 260 -18.39 4.58 4.23
CA ILE A 260 -18.56 4.78 2.79
C ILE A 260 -17.56 5.83 2.31
N LEU A 261 -16.64 5.42 1.44
CA LEU A 261 -15.63 6.28 0.82
C LEU A 261 -16.05 6.60 -0.61
N ARG A 262 -16.03 7.88 -0.97
CA ARG A 262 -16.39 8.36 -2.32
C ARG A 262 -15.18 8.74 -3.16
N GLY A 263 -14.05 9.04 -2.52
CA GLY A 263 -12.78 9.42 -3.14
C GLY A 263 -11.82 9.98 -2.11
N PRO A 264 -10.52 10.12 -2.43
CA PRO A 264 -9.49 10.53 -1.48
C PRO A 264 -9.68 11.96 -0.92
N ASP A 265 -10.31 12.83 -1.68
CA ASP A 265 -10.56 14.24 -1.30
C ASP A 265 -11.99 14.48 -0.83
N SER A 266 -12.80 13.43 -0.71
CA SER A 266 -14.18 13.52 -0.26
C SER A 266 -14.31 13.06 1.19
N PRO A 267 -15.13 13.73 2.02
CA PRO A 267 -15.41 13.24 3.35
C PRO A 267 -16.07 11.85 3.27
N PHE A 268 -15.66 10.95 4.14
CA PHE A 268 -16.32 9.65 4.26
C PHE A 268 -17.56 9.74 5.16
N ILE A 269 -18.44 8.77 4.99
CA ILE A 269 -19.69 8.69 5.76
C ILE A 269 -19.61 7.46 6.65
N VAL A 270 -19.78 7.64 7.95
CA VAL A 270 -19.90 6.54 8.92
C VAL A 270 -21.40 6.30 9.17
N LYS A 271 -21.85 5.08 8.98
CA LYS A 271 -23.22 4.63 9.30
C LYS A 271 -23.14 3.55 10.37
N ILE A 272 -23.87 3.73 11.45
CA ILE A 272 -24.15 2.66 12.41
C ILE A 272 -25.30 1.82 11.81
N LEU A 273 -25.11 0.51 11.77
CA LEU A 273 -26.03 -0.46 11.17
C LEU A 273 -26.93 -1.11 12.21
#